data_dc29409b67dfe072d543537c82e7640b
#
_entry.id   dc29409b67dfe072d543537c82e7640b
#
_cell.length_a   1.000
_cell.length_b   1.000
_cell.length_c   1.000
_cell.angle_alpha   90.00
_cell.angle_beta   90.00
_cell.angle_gamma   90.00
#
_symmetry.space_group_name_H-M   'P 1'
#
loop_
_entity.id
_entity.type
_entity.pdbx_description
1 polymer ?
#
loop_
_entity_poly.entity_id
_entity_poly.type
_entity_poly.pdbx_seq_one_letter_code
_entity_poly.pdbx_strand_id
1 'polypeptide(L)'
;KVESTAQMRTIFLGMDQAADQLRTGNTGDNPFKKKEVRQALYQAIDIEAIKKKVMRGLSEPAGIITFPGVNGYTTDLDKRLPYDVGAAKKLLADAGYPNGFDVELRCPNDRYVNDEAICTAVVGMFGKIGVNVNLFAQTKSKHFKELKDNQGDFYMLGWGVPTLDSHYVFHYLYETGASWNKVNFSNSEVDAAIRVMEGEVDLDKRNAA
;
A
#
# COMPACT_ATOMS: atom_id res chain seq x y z
N LYS A 1 -8.73 -7.76 -33.41
CA LYS A 1 -7.47 -8.00 -32.67
C LYS A 1 -7.59 -7.28 -31.34
N VAL A 2 -7.41 -7.99 -30.24
CA VAL A 2 -7.34 -7.39 -28.89
C VAL A 2 -5.86 -7.20 -28.59
N GLU A 3 -5.47 -5.98 -28.25
CA GLU A 3 -4.13 -5.64 -27.80
C GLU A 3 -4.21 -5.27 -26.31
N SER A 4 -3.25 -5.72 -25.52
CA SER A 4 -3.14 -5.38 -24.10
C SER A 4 -1.75 -4.85 -23.80
N THR A 5 -1.67 -3.85 -22.94
CA THR A 5 -0.42 -3.31 -22.42
C THR A 5 -0.53 -3.08 -20.93
N ALA A 6 0.61 -3.17 -20.23
CA ALA A 6 0.65 -2.86 -18.81
C ALA A 6 0.38 -1.37 -18.58
N GLN A 7 -0.48 -1.06 -17.62
CA GLN A 7 -0.67 0.31 -17.15
C GLN A 7 0.49 0.67 -16.22
N MET A 8 1.10 1.84 -16.42
CA MET A 8 2.16 2.39 -15.56
C MET A 8 1.58 2.89 -14.24
N ARG A 9 1.12 1.95 -13.41
CA ARG A 9 0.46 2.24 -12.13
C ARG A 9 0.61 1.07 -11.18
N THR A 10 1.04 1.34 -9.97
CA THR A 10 1.04 0.35 -8.88
C THR A 10 -0.18 0.56 -7.99
N ILE A 11 -0.92 -0.51 -7.71
CA ILE A 11 -2.03 -0.54 -6.76
C ILE A 11 -1.50 -1.05 -5.43
N PHE A 12 -1.85 -0.36 -4.34
CA PHE A 12 -1.38 -0.70 -3.00
C PHE A 12 -2.44 -0.45 -1.94
N LEU A 13 -2.20 -0.96 -0.75
CA LEU A 13 -3.00 -0.72 0.44
C LEU A 13 -2.24 0.22 1.36
N GLY A 14 -2.86 1.35 1.71
CA GLY A 14 -2.31 2.32 2.66
C GLY A 14 -2.88 2.09 4.06
N MET A 15 -2.03 2.24 5.08
CA MET A 15 -2.36 2.05 6.49
C MET A 15 -1.92 3.28 7.29
N ASP A 16 -2.83 3.92 8.02
CA ASP A 16 -2.53 5.08 8.87
C ASP A 16 -1.57 4.69 10.00
N GLN A 17 -0.43 5.35 10.08
CA GLN A 17 0.64 5.05 11.04
C GLN A 17 0.73 6.06 12.19
N ALA A 18 -0.08 7.12 12.19
CA ALA A 18 0.01 8.21 13.16
C ALA A 18 -1.14 8.27 14.16
N ALA A 19 -2.37 7.99 13.74
CA ALA A 19 -3.52 8.03 14.64
C ALA A 19 -3.31 7.11 15.85
N ASP A 20 -3.73 7.54 17.03
CA ASP A 20 -3.59 6.72 18.24
C ASP A 20 -4.58 5.55 18.26
N GLN A 21 -5.72 5.73 17.64
CA GLN A 21 -6.77 4.71 17.50
C GLN A 21 -7.26 4.66 16.06
N LEU A 22 -7.69 3.49 15.61
CA LEU A 22 -8.45 3.37 14.36
C LEU A 22 -9.81 4.06 14.54
N ARG A 23 -10.27 4.74 13.49
CA ARG A 23 -11.64 5.30 13.42
C ARG A 23 -12.68 4.21 13.38
N THR A 24 -12.30 3.06 12.83
CA THR A 24 -13.14 1.88 12.67
C THR A 24 -12.37 0.68 13.19
N GLY A 25 -12.99 -0.15 14.02
CA GLY A 25 -12.33 -1.31 14.59
C GLY A 25 -12.66 -1.51 16.07
N ASN A 26 -12.01 -2.48 16.70
CA ASN A 26 -12.31 -2.89 18.07
C ASN A 26 -11.07 -2.95 18.98
N THR A 27 -9.93 -2.47 18.50
CA THR A 27 -8.64 -2.64 19.20
C THR A 27 -8.43 -1.66 20.37
N GLY A 28 -9.10 -0.50 20.35
CA GLY A 28 -8.83 0.58 21.29
C GLY A 28 -7.50 1.30 21.06
N ASP A 29 -6.68 0.82 20.12
CA ASP A 29 -5.44 1.43 19.63
C ASP A 29 -5.35 1.36 18.09
N ASN A 30 -4.21 1.79 17.53
CA ASN A 30 -3.94 1.65 16.11
C ASN A 30 -2.87 0.57 15.85
N PRO A 31 -3.27 -0.65 15.46
CA PRO A 31 -2.32 -1.73 15.16
C PRO A 31 -1.31 -1.37 14.06
N PHE A 32 -1.68 -0.49 13.12
CA PHE A 32 -0.83 -0.12 11.99
C PHE A 32 0.39 0.72 12.37
N LYS A 33 0.46 1.26 13.59
CA LYS A 33 1.69 1.88 14.12
C LYS A 33 2.82 0.87 14.24
N LYS A 34 2.52 -0.41 14.46
CA LYS A 34 3.51 -1.48 14.60
C LYS A 34 3.94 -2.00 13.23
N LYS A 35 5.24 -1.97 12.96
CA LYS A 35 5.83 -2.48 11.71
C LYS A 35 5.49 -3.96 11.49
N GLU A 36 5.51 -4.75 12.55
CA GLU A 36 5.23 -6.19 12.57
C GLU A 36 3.80 -6.46 12.07
N VAL A 37 2.82 -5.65 12.45
CA VAL A 37 1.45 -5.76 11.96
C VAL A 37 1.38 -5.47 10.47
N ARG A 38 2.00 -4.39 10.00
CA ARG A 38 2.01 -4.07 8.57
C ARG A 38 2.71 -5.15 7.74
N GLN A 39 3.80 -5.71 8.27
CA GLN A 39 4.52 -6.82 7.65
C GLN A 39 3.67 -8.10 7.63
N ALA A 40 2.94 -8.39 8.70
CA ALA A 40 2.03 -9.53 8.77
C ALA A 40 0.94 -9.44 7.69
N LEU A 41 0.30 -8.28 7.54
CA LEU A 41 -0.68 -8.05 6.50
C LEU A 41 -0.07 -8.19 5.09
N TYR A 42 1.13 -7.68 4.88
CA TYR A 42 1.85 -7.84 3.61
C TYR A 42 2.10 -9.31 3.27
N GLN A 43 2.61 -10.11 4.21
CA GLN A 43 2.91 -11.53 4.01
C GLN A 43 1.67 -12.42 3.96
N ALA A 44 0.52 -11.94 4.44
CA ALA A 44 -0.76 -12.65 4.32
C ALA A 44 -1.36 -12.57 2.91
N ILE A 45 -0.89 -11.66 2.05
CA ILE A 45 -1.41 -11.49 0.69
C ILE A 45 -0.72 -12.45 -0.28
N ASP A 46 -1.48 -13.43 -0.78
CA ASP A 46 -1.08 -14.28 -1.91
C ASP A 46 -1.25 -13.48 -3.22
N ILE A 47 -0.21 -12.74 -3.57
CA ILE A 47 -0.23 -11.85 -4.75
C ILE A 47 -0.30 -12.66 -6.05
N GLU A 48 0.25 -13.87 -6.09
CA GLU A 48 0.19 -14.73 -7.27
C GLU A 48 -1.24 -15.27 -7.47
N ALA A 49 -1.96 -15.55 -6.39
CA ALA A 49 -3.38 -15.89 -6.50
C ALA A 49 -4.22 -14.71 -7.02
N ILE A 50 -3.91 -13.47 -6.60
CA ILE A 50 -4.55 -12.27 -7.14
C ILE A 50 -4.25 -12.14 -8.63
N LYS A 51 -2.96 -12.20 -9.03
CA LYS A 51 -2.55 -12.17 -10.45
C LYS A 51 -3.31 -13.20 -11.27
N LYS A 52 -3.31 -14.46 -10.83
CA LYS A 52 -3.86 -15.57 -11.60
C LYS A 52 -5.39 -15.59 -11.63
N LYS A 53 -6.04 -15.40 -10.47
CA LYS A 53 -7.49 -15.63 -10.32
C LYS A 53 -8.32 -14.37 -10.49
N VAL A 54 -7.85 -13.22 -10.01
CA VAL A 54 -8.57 -11.95 -10.07
C VAL A 54 -8.21 -11.18 -11.33
N MET A 55 -6.91 -11.09 -11.63
CA MET A 55 -6.38 -10.31 -12.76
C MET A 55 -6.19 -11.14 -14.04
N ARG A 56 -6.49 -12.44 -14.00
CA ARG A 56 -6.40 -13.34 -15.18
C ARG A 56 -5.03 -13.32 -15.89
N GLY A 57 -3.96 -13.13 -15.10
CA GLY A 57 -2.60 -13.02 -15.60
C GLY A 57 -2.22 -11.64 -16.17
N LEU A 58 -3.13 -10.67 -16.13
CA LEU A 58 -2.94 -9.33 -16.73
C LEU A 58 -2.41 -8.29 -15.72
N SER A 59 -1.67 -8.70 -14.71
CA SER A 59 -0.99 -7.81 -13.75
C SER A 59 0.37 -8.36 -13.38
N GLU A 60 1.27 -7.47 -12.94
CA GLU A 60 2.57 -7.85 -12.42
C GLU A 60 2.62 -7.57 -10.89
N PRO A 61 3.01 -8.56 -10.07
CA PRO A 61 3.27 -8.32 -8.66
C PRO A 61 4.40 -7.30 -8.48
N ALA A 62 4.19 -6.32 -7.60
CA ALA A 62 5.18 -5.28 -7.31
C ALA A 62 5.56 -5.29 -5.83
N GLY A 63 6.83 -5.11 -5.51
CA GLY A 63 7.34 -4.95 -4.15
C GLY A 63 7.39 -3.49 -3.70
N ILE A 64 7.46 -2.57 -4.66
CA ILE A 64 7.53 -1.12 -4.46
C ILE A 64 6.52 -0.39 -5.34
N ILE A 65 6.32 0.90 -5.11
CA ILE A 65 5.34 1.69 -5.89
C ILE A 65 5.88 2.09 -7.26
N THR A 66 7.21 2.21 -7.42
CA THR A 66 7.84 2.43 -8.73
C THR A 66 7.86 1.14 -9.57
N PHE A 67 8.13 1.25 -10.86
CA PHE A 67 8.11 0.15 -11.81
C PHE A 67 9.23 0.33 -12.86
N PRO A 68 9.55 -0.69 -13.67
CA PRO A 68 10.58 -0.60 -14.71
C PRO A 68 10.38 0.60 -15.63
N GLY A 69 11.46 1.34 -15.89
CA GLY A 69 11.45 2.59 -16.68
C GLY A 69 11.33 3.86 -15.85
N VAL A 70 11.12 3.77 -14.54
CA VAL A 70 11.17 4.92 -13.61
C VAL A 70 12.60 5.05 -13.09
N ASN A 71 13.18 6.25 -13.14
CA ASN A 71 14.47 6.51 -12.51
C ASN A 71 14.43 6.20 -11.01
N GLY A 72 15.45 5.52 -10.48
CA GLY A 72 15.50 5.01 -9.10
C GLY A 72 14.85 3.63 -8.92
N TYR A 73 14.21 3.04 -9.95
CA TYR A 73 13.77 1.65 -9.90
C TYR A 73 14.93 0.68 -10.08
N THR A 74 14.97 -0.34 -9.24
CA THR A 74 15.81 -1.52 -9.45
C THR A 74 15.04 -2.80 -9.13
N THR A 75 15.39 -3.91 -9.80
CA THR A 75 14.78 -5.22 -9.52
C THR A 75 15.11 -5.74 -8.12
N ASP A 76 16.20 -5.27 -7.51
CA ASP A 76 16.56 -5.65 -6.16
C ASP A 76 15.66 -4.98 -5.11
N LEU A 77 15.24 -3.74 -5.34
CA LEU A 77 14.28 -3.04 -4.50
C LEU A 77 12.85 -3.58 -4.69
N ASP A 78 12.53 -4.10 -5.87
CA ASP A 78 11.20 -4.64 -6.19
C ASP A 78 10.97 -6.10 -5.72
N LYS A 79 11.76 -6.57 -4.75
CA LYS A 79 11.60 -7.91 -4.17
C LYS A 79 10.51 -7.90 -3.11
N ARG A 80 9.48 -8.70 -3.33
CA ARG A 80 8.43 -8.90 -2.33
C ARG A 80 8.90 -9.81 -1.20
N LEU A 81 8.42 -9.54 0.01
CA LEU A 81 8.45 -10.55 1.06
C LEU A 81 7.58 -11.76 0.65
N PRO A 82 7.97 -12.98 1.00
CA PRO A 82 7.22 -14.17 0.62
C PRO A 82 5.82 -14.20 1.25
N TYR A 83 4.86 -14.75 0.53
CA TYR A 83 3.56 -15.10 1.09
C TYR A 83 3.75 -16.20 2.13
N ASP A 84 3.41 -15.92 3.38
CA ASP A 84 3.53 -16.85 4.51
C ASP A 84 2.51 -16.53 5.60
N VAL A 85 1.44 -17.32 5.63
CA VAL A 85 0.38 -17.20 6.64
C VAL A 85 0.87 -17.53 8.05
N GLY A 86 1.81 -18.47 8.18
CA GLY A 86 2.37 -18.87 9.47
C GLY A 86 3.22 -17.75 10.07
N ALA A 87 4.13 -17.19 9.27
CA ALA A 87 4.92 -16.04 9.68
C ALA A 87 4.03 -14.82 10.00
N ALA A 88 3.00 -14.56 9.19
CA ALA A 88 2.05 -13.47 9.42
C ALA A 88 1.32 -13.60 10.76
N LYS A 89 0.81 -14.81 11.09
CA LYS A 89 0.18 -15.07 12.41
C LYS A 89 1.16 -14.86 13.57
N LYS A 90 2.39 -15.33 13.41
CA LYS A 90 3.42 -15.14 14.43
C LYS A 90 3.71 -13.66 14.66
N LEU A 91 3.89 -12.88 13.60
CA LEU A 91 4.12 -11.43 13.68
C LEU A 91 2.96 -10.72 14.39
N LEU A 92 1.70 -11.07 14.10
CA LEU A 92 0.54 -10.51 14.80
C LEU A 92 0.55 -10.85 16.28
N ALA A 93 0.84 -12.11 16.63
CA ALA A 93 0.91 -12.55 18.03
C ALA A 93 2.02 -11.82 18.80
N ASP A 94 3.22 -11.74 18.23
CA ASP A 94 4.37 -11.05 18.81
C ASP A 94 4.09 -9.54 18.97
N ALA A 95 3.27 -8.97 18.09
CA ALA A 95 2.81 -7.58 18.16
C ALA A 95 1.66 -7.33 19.15
N GLY A 96 1.16 -8.39 19.83
CA GLY A 96 0.08 -8.28 20.83
C GLY A 96 -1.32 -8.53 20.29
N TYR A 97 -1.46 -9.04 19.05
CA TYR A 97 -2.75 -9.37 18.43
C TYR A 97 -2.84 -10.87 18.07
N PRO A 98 -2.72 -11.78 19.06
CA PRO A 98 -2.71 -13.23 18.79
C PRO A 98 -4.03 -13.75 18.19
N ASN A 99 -5.13 -13.03 18.42
CA ASN A 99 -6.47 -13.34 17.88
C ASN A 99 -6.85 -12.45 16.70
N GLY A 100 -5.91 -11.64 16.18
CA GLY A 100 -6.19 -10.64 15.16
C GLY A 100 -6.97 -9.42 15.70
N PHE A 101 -7.65 -8.71 14.80
CA PHE A 101 -8.44 -7.52 15.12
C PHE A 101 -9.45 -7.23 14.01
N ASP A 102 -10.42 -6.34 14.31
CA ASP A 102 -11.38 -5.86 13.32
C ASP A 102 -10.91 -4.52 12.73
N VAL A 103 -11.12 -4.34 11.43
CA VAL A 103 -10.79 -3.09 10.74
C VAL A 103 -11.68 -2.90 9.50
N GLU A 104 -11.90 -1.66 9.08
CA GLU A 104 -12.56 -1.35 7.81
C GLU A 104 -11.50 -1.12 6.71
N LEU A 105 -11.70 -1.77 5.54
CA LEU A 105 -10.93 -1.48 4.33
C LEU A 105 -11.78 -0.66 3.37
N ARG A 106 -11.36 0.55 3.06
CA ARG A 106 -11.99 1.41 2.05
C ARG A 106 -11.41 1.14 0.67
N CYS A 107 -12.30 0.84 -0.26
CA CYS A 107 -11.94 0.42 -1.61
C CYS A 107 -12.80 1.14 -2.65
N PRO A 108 -12.23 1.66 -3.75
CA PRO A 108 -13.05 2.08 -4.87
C PRO A 108 -13.63 0.86 -5.59
N ASN A 109 -14.71 1.05 -6.35
CA ASN A 109 -15.33 0.00 -7.16
C ASN A 109 -15.53 0.41 -8.64
N ASP A 110 -15.04 1.57 -9.03
CA ASP A 110 -15.14 2.11 -10.39
C ASP A 110 -13.88 2.90 -10.83
N ARG A 111 -12.72 2.63 -10.19
CA ARG A 111 -11.49 3.39 -10.43
C ARG A 111 -10.38 2.60 -11.11
N TYR A 112 -10.13 1.39 -10.64
CA TYR A 112 -9.05 0.52 -11.12
C TYR A 112 -9.62 -0.78 -11.68
N VAL A 113 -8.83 -1.47 -12.51
CA VAL A 113 -9.26 -2.77 -13.02
C VAL A 113 -9.44 -3.75 -11.88
N ASN A 114 -10.65 -4.28 -11.73
CA ASN A 114 -11.03 -5.27 -10.70
C ASN A 114 -10.77 -4.81 -9.25
N ASP A 115 -10.83 -3.52 -8.96
CA ASP A 115 -10.53 -2.96 -7.62
C ASP A 115 -11.33 -3.62 -6.49
N GLU A 116 -12.64 -3.68 -6.57
CA GLU A 116 -13.48 -4.34 -5.55
C GLU A 116 -13.18 -5.85 -5.45
N ALA A 117 -12.93 -6.52 -6.58
CA ALA A 117 -12.60 -7.95 -6.57
C ALA A 117 -11.22 -8.23 -5.93
N ILE A 118 -10.24 -7.33 -6.10
CA ILE A 118 -8.95 -7.39 -5.42
C ILE A 118 -9.17 -7.21 -3.91
N CYS A 119 -9.91 -6.19 -3.49
CA CYS A 119 -10.21 -5.96 -2.07
C CYS A 119 -10.93 -7.14 -1.44
N THR A 120 -11.93 -7.72 -2.11
CA THR A 120 -12.65 -8.91 -1.65
C THR A 120 -11.69 -10.10 -1.45
N ALA A 121 -10.78 -10.32 -2.38
CA ALA A 121 -9.78 -11.38 -2.25
C ALA A 121 -8.85 -11.15 -1.04
N VAL A 122 -8.41 -9.90 -0.83
CA VAL A 122 -7.57 -9.51 0.31
C VAL A 122 -8.30 -9.70 1.64
N VAL A 123 -9.59 -9.35 1.74
CA VAL A 123 -10.43 -9.62 2.93
C VAL A 123 -10.39 -11.11 3.29
N GLY A 124 -10.60 -12.00 2.32
CA GLY A 124 -10.53 -13.44 2.54
C GLY A 124 -9.14 -13.94 2.96
N MET A 125 -8.07 -13.28 2.50
CA MET A 125 -6.69 -13.61 2.89
C MET A 125 -6.40 -13.17 4.33
N PHE A 126 -6.83 -12.00 4.73
CA PHE A 126 -6.65 -11.48 6.10
C PHE A 126 -7.46 -12.27 7.13
N GLY A 127 -8.63 -12.77 6.77
CA GLY A 127 -9.38 -13.70 7.63
C GLY A 127 -8.59 -14.94 8.03
N LYS A 128 -7.66 -15.42 7.18
CA LYS A 128 -6.79 -16.58 7.51
C LYS A 128 -5.81 -16.29 8.66
N ILE A 129 -5.50 -15.04 8.92
CA ILE A 129 -4.60 -14.61 10.00
C ILE A 129 -5.36 -13.98 11.19
N GLY A 130 -6.69 -14.07 11.21
CA GLY A 130 -7.53 -13.56 12.29
C GLY A 130 -7.89 -12.08 12.16
N VAL A 131 -7.45 -11.39 11.10
CA VAL A 131 -7.86 -10.00 10.87
C VAL A 131 -9.19 -9.99 10.13
N ASN A 132 -10.21 -9.50 10.84
CA ASN A 132 -11.58 -9.41 10.33
C ASN A 132 -11.79 -8.05 9.65
N VAL A 133 -11.89 -8.07 8.33
CA VAL A 133 -11.97 -6.85 7.54
C VAL A 133 -13.41 -6.60 7.07
N ASN A 134 -13.98 -5.49 7.50
CA ASN A 134 -15.22 -4.96 6.92
C ASN A 134 -14.89 -4.20 5.61
N LEU A 135 -15.27 -4.76 4.47
CA LEU A 135 -15.04 -4.12 3.18
C LEU A 135 -16.06 -3.02 2.92
N PHE A 136 -15.58 -1.80 2.76
CA PHE A 136 -16.38 -0.64 2.37
C PHE A 136 -16.07 -0.23 0.93
N ALA A 137 -16.72 -0.91 -0.03
CA ALA A 137 -16.59 -0.60 -1.46
C ALA A 137 -17.48 0.59 -1.84
N GLN A 138 -16.94 1.55 -2.58
CA GLN A 138 -17.61 2.79 -2.91
C GLN A 138 -17.12 3.39 -4.23
N THR A 139 -17.90 4.33 -4.78
CA THR A 139 -17.50 5.04 -6.01
C THR A 139 -16.21 5.84 -5.80
N LYS A 140 -15.41 5.99 -6.87
CA LYS A 140 -14.17 6.78 -6.84
C LYS A 140 -14.36 8.19 -6.29
N SER A 141 -15.48 8.83 -6.63
CA SER A 141 -15.75 10.21 -6.19
C SER A 141 -15.87 10.30 -4.67
N LYS A 142 -16.58 9.34 -4.06
CA LYS A 142 -16.72 9.26 -2.61
C LYS A 142 -15.40 8.82 -1.96
N HIS A 143 -14.76 7.79 -2.51
CA HIS A 143 -13.48 7.27 -2.02
C HIS A 143 -12.41 8.35 -1.92
N PHE A 144 -12.18 9.10 -3.00
CA PHE A 144 -11.16 10.16 -3.00
C PHE A 144 -11.53 11.35 -2.12
N LYS A 145 -12.83 11.68 -2.01
CA LYS A 145 -13.26 12.72 -1.09
C LYS A 145 -12.93 12.33 0.36
N GLU A 146 -13.28 11.13 0.76
CA GLU A 146 -13.04 10.63 2.12
C GLU A 146 -11.55 10.49 2.44
N LEU A 147 -10.71 10.06 1.48
CA LEU A 147 -9.26 10.04 1.66
C LEU A 147 -8.68 11.45 1.81
N LYS A 148 -9.15 12.44 1.03
CA LYS A 148 -8.73 13.83 1.19
C LYS A 148 -9.10 14.38 2.56
N ASP A 149 -10.27 14.03 3.06
CA ASP A 149 -10.78 14.41 4.38
C ASP A 149 -10.16 13.56 5.53
N ASN A 150 -9.13 12.75 5.24
CA ASN A 150 -8.43 11.86 6.17
C ASN A 150 -9.38 10.92 6.94
N GLN A 151 -10.40 10.37 6.27
CA GLN A 151 -11.41 9.50 6.89
C GLN A 151 -11.10 8.00 6.75
N GLY A 152 -9.97 7.60 6.19
CA GLY A 152 -9.60 6.20 5.98
C GLY A 152 -8.36 5.80 6.73
N ASP A 153 -8.46 4.85 7.65
CA ASP A 153 -7.30 4.28 8.35
C ASP A 153 -6.61 3.20 7.51
N PHE A 154 -7.38 2.50 6.68
CA PHE A 154 -6.93 1.44 5.81
C PHE A 154 -7.68 1.53 4.47
N TYR A 155 -6.95 1.62 3.36
CA TYR A 155 -7.55 1.93 2.07
C TYR A 155 -6.74 1.39 0.90
N MET A 156 -7.40 1.19 -0.25
CA MET A 156 -6.75 0.96 -1.55
C MET A 156 -6.46 2.28 -2.25
N LEU A 157 -5.28 2.41 -2.82
CA LEU A 157 -4.91 3.50 -3.71
C LEU A 157 -4.06 2.96 -4.86
N GLY A 158 -4.06 3.65 -5.99
CA GLY A 158 -3.16 3.39 -7.11
C GLY A 158 -2.41 4.65 -7.51
N TRP A 159 -1.09 4.52 -7.71
CA TRP A 159 -0.22 5.63 -8.04
C TRP A 159 0.51 5.39 -9.35
N GLY A 160 0.48 6.37 -10.24
CA GLY A 160 1.29 6.42 -11.46
C GLY A 160 2.44 7.40 -11.29
N VAL A 161 3.49 7.25 -12.08
CA VAL A 161 4.69 8.10 -12.03
C VAL A 161 4.86 8.82 -13.39
N PRO A 162 4.11 9.90 -13.63
CA PRO A 162 4.11 10.57 -14.94
C PRO A 162 5.45 11.25 -15.29
N THR A 163 6.25 11.57 -14.29
CA THR A 163 7.59 12.15 -14.47
C THR A 163 8.66 11.10 -14.82
N LEU A 164 8.34 9.81 -14.70
CA LEU A 164 9.28 8.70 -14.79
C LEU A 164 10.46 8.82 -13.82
N ASP A 165 10.21 9.41 -12.65
CA ASP A 165 11.20 9.62 -11.60
C ASP A 165 10.61 9.29 -10.23
N SER A 166 11.33 8.50 -9.43
CA SER A 166 10.89 8.03 -8.11
C SER A 166 10.64 9.16 -7.11
N HIS A 167 11.27 10.33 -7.29
CA HIS A 167 10.99 11.52 -6.48
C HIS A 167 9.50 11.83 -6.44
N TYR A 168 8.77 11.64 -7.55
CA TYR A 168 7.32 11.87 -7.60
C TYR A 168 6.55 11.00 -6.58
N VAL A 169 6.99 9.77 -6.36
CA VAL A 169 6.42 8.88 -5.34
C VAL A 169 6.75 9.37 -3.95
N PHE A 170 8.01 9.67 -3.69
CA PHE A 170 8.47 10.07 -2.37
C PHE A 170 7.86 11.41 -1.94
N HIS A 171 7.88 12.40 -2.81
CA HIS A 171 7.31 13.73 -2.55
C HIS A 171 5.81 13.68 -2.22
N TYR A 172 5.02 12.93 -2.99
CA TYR A 172 3.57 12.93 -2.78
C TYR A 172 3.08 11.96 -1.72
N LEU A 173 3.74 10.80 -1.54
CA LEU A 173 3.24 9.72 -0.70
C LEU A 173 3.99 9.54 0.62
N TYR A 174 5.22 10.03 0.73
CA TYR A 174 6.08 9.77 1.90
C TYR A 174 6.61 11.03 2.58
N GLU A 175 6.75 12.17 1.91
CA GLU A 175 7.17 13.40 2.56
C GLU A 175 6.20 13.77 3.68
N THR A 176 6.76 14.18 4.82
CA THR A 176 5.96 14.57 5.99
C THR A 176 5.00 15.71 5.63
N GLY A 177 3.70 15.49 5.84
CA GLY A 177 2.66 16.46 5.56
C GLY A 177 2.25 16.60 4.09
N ALA A 178 2.83 15.81 3.18
CA ALA A 178 2.44 15.82 1.77
C ALA A 178 0.95 15.48 1.58
N SER A 179 0.35 16.06 0.56
CA SER A 179 -1.11 16.03 0.34
C SER A 179 -1.70 14.63 0.17
N TRP A 180 -0.92 13.70 -0.36
CA TRP A 180 -1.31 12.30 -0.56
C TRP A 180 -0.64 11.31 0.40
N ASN A 181 0.16 11.80 1.35
CA ASN A 181 0.67 10.98 2.46
C ASN A 181 -0.46 10.68 3.46
N LYS A 182 -1.42 9.86 3.01
CA LYS A 182 -2.62 9.50 3.80
C LYS A 182 -2.36 8.36 4.78
N VAL A 183 -1.15 7.78 4.74
CA VAL A 183 -0.65 6.86 5.75
C VAL A 183 -0.04 7.60 6.95
N ASN A 184 0.05 8.94 6.88
CA ASN A 184 0.64 9.82 7.89
C ASN A 184 2.06 9.37 8.31
N PHE A 185 2.81 8.86 7.34
CA PHE A 185 4.23 8.52 7.54
C PHE A 185 5.03 9.80 7.79
N SER A 186 5.98 9.75 8.71
CA SER A 186 6.90 10.86 8.99
C SER A 186 8.26 10.31 9.39
N ASN A 187 9.30 10.76 8.69
CA ASN A 187 10.68 10.40 8.98
C ASN A 187 11.60 11.50 8.46
N SER A 188 12.37 12.12 9.36
CA SER A 188 13.24 13.25 9.01
C SER A 188 14.39 12.88 8.06
N GLU A 189 14.86 11.63 8.08
CA GLU A 189 15.91 11.17 7.15
C GLU A 189 15.34 11.04 5.74
N VAL A 190 14.12 10.49 5.61
CA VAL A 190 13.42 10.42 4.33
C VAL A 190 13.12 11.81 3.79
N ASP A 191 12.64 12.73 4.64
CA ASP A 191 12.40 14.12 4.24
C ASP A 191 13.69 14.82 3.78
N ALA A 192 14.83 14.53 4.41
CA ALA A 192 16.12 15.06 4.00
C ALA A 192 16.57 14.48 2.64
N ALA A 193 16.40 13.19 2.42
CA ALA A 193 16.70 12.55 1.13
C ALA A 193 15.81 13.12 0.00
N ILE A 194 14.52 13.33 0.24
CA ILE A 194 13.60 13.95 -0.73
C ILE A 194 14.12 15.34 -1.13
N ARG A 195 14.56 16.16 -0.18
CA ARG A 195 15.14 17.50 -0.47
C ARG A 195 16.44 17.42 -1.30
N VAL A 196 17.27 16.41 -1.08
CA VAL A 196 18.44 16.17 -1.93
C VAL A 196 17.99 15.81 -3.35
N MET A 197 17.02 14.92 -3.49
CA MET A 197 16.47 14.52 -4.80
C MET A 197 15.88 15.72 -5.57
N GLU A 198 15.35 16.73 -4.89
CA GLU A 198 14.79 17.94 -5.51
C GLU A 198 15.85 18.86 -6.08
N GLY A 199 17.00 19.00 -5.39
CA GLY A 199 18.04 19.98 -5.72
C GLY A 199 19.25 19.42 -6.48
N GLU A 200 19.49 18.09 -6.43
CA GLU A 200 20.67 17.48 -7.05
C GLU A 200 20.42 17.19 -8.54
N VAL A 201 21.31 17.70 -9.38
CA VAL A 201 21.28 17.53 -10.85
C VAL A 201 22.13 16.35 -11.35
N ASP A 202 23.10 15.91 -10.54
CA ASP A 202 23.89 14.71 -10.82
C ASP A 202 23.05 13.47 -10.48
N LEU A 203 22.76 12.66 -11.51
CA LEU A 203 21.89 11.49 -11.36
C LEU A 203 22.45 10.44 -10.39
N ASP A 204 23.75 10.24 -10.35
CA ASP A 204 24.35 9.22 -9.48
C ASP A 204 24.24 9.63 -8.01
N LYS A 205 24.51 10.88 -7.70
CA LYS A 205 24.34 11.44 -6.35
C LYS A 205 22.86 11.47 -5.93
N ARG A 206 21.99 11.83 -6.86
CA ARG A 206 20.57 11.88 -6.63
C ARG A 206 19.98 10.49 -6.35
N ASN A 207 20.42 9.47 -7.08
CA ASN A 207 19.99 8.09 -6.89
C ASN A 207 20.63 7.43 -5.66
N ALA A 208 21.68 7.99 -5.08
CA ALA A 208 22.31 7.55 -3.85
C ALA A 208 21.61 8.08 -2.58
N ALA A 209 20.80 9.12 -2.70
CA ALA A 209 20.02 9.71 -1.62
C ALA A 209 18.76 8.89 -1.35
#